data_25847aa9fd96e868b48fbc3fcfe89db6
#
_entry.id   25847aa9fd96e868b48fbc3fcfe89db6
#
_cell.length_a   1.000
_cell.length_b   1.000
_cell.length_c   1.000
_cell.angle_alpha   90.00
_cell.angle_beta   90.00
_cell.angle_gamma   90.00
#
_symmetry.space_group_name_H-M   'P 1'
#
loop_
_entity.id
_entity.type
_entity.pdbx_description
1 polymer ?
#
loop_
_entity_poly.entity_id
_entity_poly.type
_entity_poly.pdbx_seq_one_letter_code
_entity_poly.pdbx_strand_id
1 'polypeptide(L)'
;MDRYPNIGDHGLIGDLQTAALVSTDGVLDWFCCPRFDSPSVFGSLLDADGGGFYRIAPDRDDYVARQLYLPDTAILVTRFMTPDGVGEVHDFMPVLQGGATDRHRLVRNIRVVRGVMRFAVEIQPRFDYGRKPHKLELSEHGAVFASDDLELTVHAIAPEGFSLAGSGIAVERAGDGLR
;
A
#
# COMPACT_ATOMS: atom_id res chain seq x y z
N MET A 1 -14.29 -10.80 4.55
CA MET A 1 -13.86 -9.41 4.40
C MET A 1 -15.07 -8.58 4.02
N ASP A 2 -15.40 -7.56 4.77
CA ASP A 2 -16.48 -6.67 4.37
C ASP A 2 -16.06 -5.97 3.08
N ARG A 3 -16.95 -5.94 2.11
CA ARG A 3 -16.71 -5.36 0.78
C ARG A 3 -16.37 -3.87 0.87
N TYR A 4 -16.88 -3.19 1.88
CA TYR A 4 -16.62 -1.80 2.19
C TYR A 4 -16.34 -1.69 3.70
N PRO A 5 -15.07 -1.53 4.11
CA PRO A 5 -14.72 -1.33 5.51
C PRO A 5 -15.32 0.00 6.02
N ASN A 6 -15.60 0.07 7.33
CA ASN A 6 -16.10 1.30 7.94
C ASN A 6 -15.05 2.42 7.82
N ILE A 7 -15.50 3.66 7.73
CA ILE A 7 -14.60 4.83 7.69
C ILE A 7 -13.70 4.88 8.93
N GLY A 8 -14.23 4.48 10.10
CA GLY A 8 -13.48 4.43 11.36
C GLY A 8 -12.38 3.37 11.40
N ASP A 9 -12.36 2.43 10.45
CA ASP A 9 -11.35 1.39 10.31
C ASP A 9 -10.21 1.80 9.36
N HIS A 10 -10.09 3.09 9.04
CA HIS A 10 -9.02 3.63 8.20
C HIS A 10 -8.09 4.55 8.98
N GLY A 11 -6.79 4.42 8.70
CA GLY A 11 -5.78 5.42 8.99
C GLY A 11 -5.50 6.29 7.77
N LEU A 12 -5.15 7.55 8.00
CA LEU A 12 -4.81 8.52 6.97
C LEU A 12 -3.31 8.79 6.98
N ILE A 13 -2.68 8.74 5.81
CA ILE A 13 -1.31 9.17 5.59
C ILE A 13 -1.28 10.26 4.52
N GLY A 14 -0.32 11.17 4.57
CA GLY A 14 -0.25 12.25 3.59
C GLY A 14 1.04 13.04 3.67
N ASP A 15 1.29 13.86 2.64
CA ASP A 15 2.46 14.71 2.49
C ASP A 15 2.12 16.22 2.45
N LEU A 16 0.94 16.59 2.93
CA LEU A 16 0.35 17.93 2.95
C LEU A 16 -0.18 18.43 1.58
N GLN A 17 -0.04 17.66 0.52
CA GLN A 17 -0.57 17.97 -0.81
C GLN A 17 -1.60 16.96 -1.27
N THR A 18 -1.39 15.71 -0.89
CA THR A 18 -2.33 14.62 -1.09
C THR A 18 -2.35 13.69 0.12
N ALA A 19 -3.32 12.80 0.15
CA ALA A 19 -3.51 11.86 1.24
C ALA A 19 -4.02 10.51 0.72
N ALA A 20 -3.69 9.46 1.46
CA ALA A 20 -4.19 8.11 1.21
C ALA A 20 -4.87 7.56 2.46
N LEU A 21 -5.89 6.73 2.26
CA LEU A 21 -6.56 5.98 3.32
C LEU A 21 -6.10 4.53 3.28
N VAL A 22 -5.77 4.00 4.44
CA VAL A 22 -5.34 2.61 4.62
C VAL A 22 -6.25 1.93 5.65
N SER A 23 -6.95 0.88 5.23
CA SER A 23 -7.80 0.12 6.13
C SER A 23 -7.01 -0.75 7.11
N THR A 24 -7.64 -1.19 8.20
CA THR A 24 -7.03 -2.10 9.19
C THR A 24 -6.60 -3.43 8.59
N ASP A 25 -7.14 -3.81 7.43
CA ASP A 25 -6.73 -5.01 6.69
C ASP A 25 -5.50 -4.78 5.78
N GLY A 26 -4.86 -3.62 5.89
CA GLY A 26 -3.67 -3.26 5.12
C GLY A 26 -3.94 -2.88 3.67
N VAL A 27 -5.19 -2.56 3.33
CA VAL A 27 -5.60 -2.12 1.99
C VAL A 27 -5.55 -0.59 1.94
N LEU A 28 -4.74 -0.06 1.03
CA LEU A 28 -4.82 1.33 0.62
C LEU A 28 -5.89 1.40 -0.48
N ASP A 29 -7.05 1.90 -0.13
CA ASP A 29 -8.27 1.88 -0.94
C ASP A 29 -8.71 3.24 -1.45
N TRP A 30 -8.01 4.31 -1.01
CA TRP A 30 -8.19 5.66 -1.51
C TRP A 30 -6.86 6.39 -1.66
N PHE A 31 -6.60 6.89 -2.86
CA PHE A 31 -5.46 7.77 -3.14
C PHE A 31 -5.70 8.57 -4.42
N CYS A 32 -5.61 9.89 -4.33
CA CYS A 32 -5.64 10.82 -5.45
C CYS A 32 -4.23 11.42 -5.65
N CYS A 33 -3.83 11.63 -6.89
CA CYS A 33 -2.51 12.16 -7.23
C CYS A 33 -2.58 13.03 -8.49
N PRO A 34 -1.86 14.16 -8.56
CA PRO A 34 -0.87 14.69 -7.58
C PRO A 34 -1.47 15.42 -6.37
N ARG A 35 -2.76 15.75 -6.36
CA ARG A 35 -3.43 16.47 -5.27
C ARG A 35 -4.64 15.69 -4.79
N PHE A 36 -5.16 15.98 -3.59
CA PHE A 36 -6.35 15.27 -3.08
C PHE A 36 -7.65 15.63 -3.83
N ASP A 37 -7.68 16.68 -4.63
CA ASP A 37 -8.76 17.02 -5.56
C ASP A 37 -8.52 16.50 -7.00
N SER A 38 -7.43 15.78 -7.24
CA SER A 38 -7.12 15.14 -8.51
C SER A 38 -7.88 13.81 -8.67
N PRO A 39 -7.95 13.25 -9.90
CA PRO A 39 -8.51 11.93 -10.11
C PRO A 39 -7.81 10.85 -9.29
N SER A 40 -8.54 9.80 -8.89
CA SER A 40 -7.99 8.73 -8.09
C SER A 40 -7.05 7.82 -8.88
N VAL A 41 -6.05 7.29 -8.16
CA VAL A 41 -5.18 6.17 -8.58
C VAL A 41 -5.68 4.86 -7.96
N PHE A 42 -6.08 4.92 -6.69
CA PHE A 42 -6.79 3.88 -5.98
C PHE A 42 -8.11 4.43 -5.47
N GLY A 43 -9.18 3.72 -5.66
CA GLY A 43 -10.53 4.18 -5.37
C GLY A 43 -11.51 3.05 -5.02
N SER A 44 -11.01 1.88 -4.55
CA SER A 44 -11.87 0.76 -4.16
C SER A 44 -12.77 1.08 -2.96
N LEU A 45 -12.49 2.16 -2.22
CA LEU A 45 -13.40 2.73 -1.24
C LEU A 45 -14.77 3.12 -1.83
N LEU A 46 -14.81 3.54 -3.10
CA LEU A 46 -16.04 3.91 -3.82
C LEU A 46 -16.58 2.77 -4.70
N ASP A 47 -15.69 2.00 -5.29
CA ASP A 47 -16.02 0.87 -6.17
C ASP A 47 -15.05 -0.28 -5.89
N ALA A 48 -15.50 -1.25 -5.10
CA ALA A 48 -14.70 -2.36 -4.63
C ALA A 48 -14.17 -3.25 -5.79
N ASP A 49 -14.86 -3.30 -6.92
CA ASP A 49 -14.47 -4.15 -8.05
C ASP A 49 -13.62 -3.40 -9.09
N GLY A 50 -13.94 -2.14 -9.35
CA GLY A 50 -13.35 -1.33 -10.42
C GLY A 50 -12.40 -0.24 -9.97
N GLY A 51 -12.42 0.13 -8.69
CA GLY A 51 -11.73 1.32 -8.17
C GLY A 51 -10.23 1.17 -7.97
N GLY A 52 -9.72 -0.04 -7.87
CA GLY A 52 -8.30 -0.31 -7.66
C GLY A 52 -7.82 -0.10 -6.24
N PHE A 53 -6.75 -0.80 -5.86
CA PHE A 53 -6.22 -0.83 -4.49
C PHE A 53 -4.73 -1.19 -4.45
N TYR A 54 -4.12 -0.98 -3.27
CA TYR A 54 -2.80 -1.49 -2.94
C TYR A 54 -2.85 -2.19 -1.57
N ARG A 55 -2.83 -3.51 -1.56
CA ARG A 55 -2.92 -4.34 -0.35
C ARG A 55 -1.56 -4.87 0.06
N ILE A 56 -1.27 -4.81 1.36
CA ILE A 56 -0.19 -5.55 2.03
C ILE A 56 -0.79 -6.19 3.28
N ALA A 57 -0.88 -7.51 3.30
CA ALA A 57 -1.43 -8.25 4.43
C ALA A 57 -0.78 -9.63 4.55
N PRO A 58 -0.94 -10.35 5.69
CA PRO A 58 -0.51 -11.74 5.78
C PRO A 58 -1.12 -12.60 4.67
N ASP A 59 -0.34 -13.53 4.12
CA ASP A 59 -0.77 -14.52 3.14
C ASP A 59 -1.55 -15.65 3.82
N ARG A 60 -2.60 -15.29 4.56
CA ARG A 60 -3.52 -16.16 5.28
C ARG A 60 -4.70 -15.36 5.81
N ASP A 61 -5.81 -16.03 6.15
CA ASP A 61 -7.04 -15.37 6.60
C ASP A 61 -7.18 -15.28 8.13
N ASP A 62 -6.44 -16.12 8.89
CA ASP A 62 -6.53 -16.21 10.34
C ASP A 62 -5.54 -15.25 11.03
N TYR A 63 -5.79 -13.96 10.93
CA TYR A 63 -5.03 -12.93 11.62
C TYR A 63 -5.93 -11.92 12.33
N VAL A 64 -5.36 -11.24 13.31
CA VAL A 64 -5.96 -10.04 13.93
C VAL A 64 -5.09 -8.85 13.57
N ALA A 65 -5.73 -7.79 13.07
CA ALA A 65 -5.05 -6.54 12.74
C ALA A 65 -5.39 -5.43 13.74
N ARG A 66 -4.44 -4.51 13.95
CA ARG A 66 -4.60 -3.30 14.75
C ARG A 66 -3.81 -2.17 14.10
N GLN A 67 -4.38 -0.97 14.12
CA GLN A 67 -3.73 0.23 13.63
C GLN A 67 -3.42 1.22 14.75
N LEU A 68 -2.30 1.89 14.63
CA LEU A 68 -1.89 3.00 15.50
C LEU A 68 -0.92 3.90 14.75
N TYR A 69 -0.79 5.13 15.18
CA TYR A 69 0.31 6.00 14.72
C TYR A 69 1.50 5.87 15.67
N LEU A 70 2.71 5.92 15.13
CA LEU A 70 3.89 6.10 15.97
C LEU A 70 3.80 7.45 16.68
N PRO A 71 4.12 7.52 17.98
CA PRO A 71 4.04 8.77 18.73
C PRO A 71 4.78 9.91 18.04
N ASP A 72 4.14 11.08 18.00
CA ASP A 72 4.66 12.34 17.44
C ASP A 72 5.03 12.26 15.94
N THR A 73 4.42 11.34 15.19
CA THR A 73 4.66 11.16 13.76
C THR A 73 3.35 10.98 12.96
N ALA A 74 3.44 11.13 11.63
CA ALA A 74 2.40 10.76 10.69
C ALA A 74 2.62 9.35 10.09
N ILE A 75 3.35 8.48 10.79
CA ILE A 75 3.60 7.10 10.37
C ILE A 75 2.51 6.21 10.93
N LEU A 76 1.70 5.66 10.06
CA LEU A 76 0.66 4.69 10.39
C LEU A 76 1.30 3.30 10.47
N VAL A 77 1.04 2.57 11.55
CA VAL A 77 1.48 1.19 11.74
C VAL A 77 0.25 0.28 11.75
N THR A 78 0.17 -0.61 10.79
CA THR A 78 -0.77 -1.72 10.80
C THR A 78 -0.05 -2.96 11.30
N ARG A 79 -0.43 -3.43 12.49
CA ARG A 79 0.16 -4.62 13.12
C ARG A 79 -0.75 -5.82 12.88
N PHE A 80 -0.18 -6.87 12.31
CA PHE A 80 -0.82 -8.16 12.09
C PHE A 80 -0.29 -9.18 13.07
N MET A 81 -1.20 -9.93 13.68
CA MET A 81 -0.91 -10.98 14.63
C MET A 81 -1.49 -12.29 14.14
N THR A 82 -0.65 -13.30 13.98
CA THR A 82 -1.00 -14.66 13.59
C THR A 82 -0.52 -15.62 14.67
N PRO A 83 -0.94 -16.91 14.66
CA PRO A 83 -0.39 -17.92 15.56
C PRO A 83 1.14 -18.05 15.47
N ASP A 84 1.72 -17.82 14.29
CA ASP A 84 3.14 -18.05 14.02
C ASP A 84 4.02 -16.82 14.22
N GLY A 85 3.44 -15.61 14.27
CA GLY A 85 4.23 -14.40 14.39
C GLY A 85 3.45 -13.10 14.46
N VAL A 86 4.22 -12.02 14.56
CA VAL A 86 3.74 -10.64 14.54
C VAL A 86 4.51 -9.88 13.48
N GLY A 87 3.77 -9.25 12.57
CA GLY A 87 4.33 -8.41 11.53
C GLY A 87 3.68 -7.03 11.51
N GLU A 88 4.36 -6.07 10.95
CA GLU A 88 3.93 -4.68 10.85
C GLU A 88 4.13 -4.16 9.43
N VAL A 89 3.20 -3.34 8.98
CA VAL A 89 3.38 -2.47 7.82
C VAL A 89 3.38 -1.04 8.32
N HIS A 90 4.46 -0.32 8.02
CA HIS A 90 4.61 1.09 8.35
C HIS A 90 4.36 1.92 7.10
N ASP A 91 3.26 2.65 7.09
CA ASP A 91 2.77 3.43 5.96
C ASP A 91 2.99 4.92 6.23
N PHE A 92 3.60 5.62 5.30
CA PHE A 92 3.77 7.08 5.38
C PHE A 92 4.06 7.70 4.02
N MET A 93 3.84 9.00 3.94
CA MET A 93 4.26 9.84 2.83
C MET A 93 5.29 10.86 3.34
N PRO A 94 6.53 10.86 2.80
CA PRO A 94 7.55 11.81 3.22
C PRO A 94 7.16 13.24 2.87
N VAL A 95 7.18 14.14 3.86
CA VAL A 95 7.01 15.58 3.63
C VAL A 95 8.33 16.16 3.14
N LEU A 96 8.31 16.72 1.93
CA LEU A 96 9.49 17.38 1.37
C LEU A 96 9.55 18.84 1.82
N GLN A 97 10.71 19.27 2.28
CA GLN A 97 10.97 20.69 2.54
C GLN A 97 11.20 21.41 1.20
N GLY A 98 10.53 22.53 0.97
CA GLY A 98 10.81 23.38 -0.19
C GLY A 98 9.62 23.70 -1.10
N GLY A 99 8.41 23.36 -0.72
CA GLY A 99 7.19 23.73 -1.45
C GLY A 99 6.48 22.58 -2.15
N ALA A 100 5.50 22.91 -2.99
CA ALA A 100 4.69 21.94 -3.71
C ALA A 100 5.55 21.15 -4.73
N THR A 101 5.20 19.88 -4.92
CA THR A 101 5.88 18.98 -5.85
C THR A 101 4.83 18.19 -6.65
N ASP A 102 5.16 17.86 -7.89
CA ASP A 102 4.37 16.91 -8.70
C ASP A 102 4.81 15.46 -8.50
N ARG A 103 5.81 15.23 -7.63
CA ARG A 103 6.34 13.90 -7.31
C ARG A 103 6.03 13.53 -5.89
N HIS A 104 5.10 12.62 -5.72
CA HIS A 104 4.70 12.10 -4.43
C HIS A 104 5.32 10.74 -4.19
N ARG A 105 5.61 10.43 -2.93
CA ARG A 105 6.15 9.13 -2.53
C ARG A 105 5.25 8.54 -1.46
N LEU A 106 4.84 7.32 -1.69
CA LEU A 106 4.14 6.50 -0.72
C LEU A 106 5.06 5.36 -0.32
N VAL A 107 5.37 5.25 0.95
CA VAL A 107 6.27 4.24 1.49
C VAL A 107 5.47 3.27 2.33
N ARG A 108 5.59 1.99 2.02
CA ARG A 108 4.99 0.87 2.77
C ARG A 108 6.09 -0.09 3.18
N ASN A 109 6.55 0.01 4.42
CA ASN A 109 7.67 -0.78 4.94
C ASN A 109 7.16 -1.97 5.75
N ILE A 110 7.51 -3.18 5.32
CA ILE A 110 7.14 -4.44 5.96
C ILE A 110 8.22 -4.83 6.97
N ARG A 111 7.81 -5.16 8.19
CA ARG A 111 8.69 -5.63 9.26
C ARG A 111 8.08 -6.83 9.96
N VAL A 112 8.82 -7.92 10.09
CA VAL A 112 8.47 -9.02 10.99
C VAL A 112 9.08 -8.71 12.36
N VAL A 113 8.21 -8.58 13.38
CA VAL A 113 8.59 -8.20 14.74
C VAL A 113 8.94 -9.43 15.57
N ARG A 114 8.18 -10.53 15.36
CA ARG A 114 8.37 -11.78 16.10
C ARG A 114 7.91 -12.96 15.27
N GLY A 115 8.61 -14.08 15.38
CA GLY A 115 8.27 -15.33 14.69
C GLY A 115 8.45 -15.23 13.17
N VAL A 116 7.59 -15.90 12.44
CA VAL A 116 7.61 -15.96 10.96
C VAL A 116 6.28 -15.45 10.42
N MET A 117 6.34 -14.63 9.37
CA MET A 117 5.14 -14.16 8.67
C MET A 117 5.43 -13.98 7.19
N ARG A 118 4.56 -14.51 6.35
CA ARG A 118 4.51 -14.19 4.93
C ARG A 118 3.53 -13.08 4.69
N PHE A 119 3.88 -12.15 3.81
CA PHE A 119 3.00 -11.10 3.34
C PHE A 119 2.72 -11.29 1.85
N ALA A 120 1.45 -11.17 1.49
CA ALA A 120 1.01 -10.98 0.11
C ALA A 120 0.96 -9.47 -0.18
N VAL A 121 1.47 -9.08 -1.34
CA VAL A 121 1.43 -7.69 -1.84
C VAL A 121 0.70 -7.67 -3.17
N GLU A 122 -0.39 -6.92 -3.24
CA GLU A 122 -1.19 -6.77 -4.45
C GLU A 122 -1.32 -5.29 -4.77
N ILE A 123 -1.02 -4.92 -6.02
CA ILE A 123 -1.12 -3.53 -6.50
C ILE A 123 -1.94 -3.54 -7.79
N GLN A 124 -3.10 -2.90 -7.75
CA GLN A 124 -4.02 -2.79 -8.87
C GLN A 124 -4.47 -1.33 -9.03
N PRO A 125 -3.67 -0.45 -9.61
CA PRO A 125 -4.10 0.93 -9.85
C PRO A 125 -5.22 0.97 -10.89
N ARG A 126 -6.13 1.92 -10.71
CA ARG A 126 -7.22 2.22 -11.62
C ARG A 126 -7.32 3.73 -11.77
N PHE A 127 -6.61 4.25 -12.76
CA PHE A 127 -6.49 5.69 -12.98
C PHE A 127 -7.83 6.32 -13.35
N ASP A 128 -8.03 7.56 -12.88
CA ASP A 128 -9.22 8.35 -13.13
C ASP A 128 -10.52 7.60 -12.76
N TYR A 129 -10.57 7.10 -11.51
CA TYR A 129 -11.73 6.33 -11.01
C TYR A 129 -12.03 5.09 -11.87
N GLY A 130 -10.99 4.43 -12.39
CA GLY A 130 -11.11 3.25 -13.26
C GLY A 130 -11.46 3.55 -14.71
N ARG A 131 -11.58 4.83 -15.11
CA ARG A 131 -11.98 5.21 -16.46
C ARG A 131 -10.84 5.21 -17.48
N LYS A 132 -9.59 5.39 -17.04
CA LYS A 132 -8.43 5.42 -17.91
C LYS A 132 -7.67 4.10 -17.90
N PRO A 133 -7.35 3.54 -19.07
CA PRO A 133 -6.46 2.39 -19.17
C PRO A 133 -5.03 2.78 -18.80
N HIS A 134 -4.22 1.79 -18.47
CA HIS A 134 -2.78 1.95 -18.26
C HIS A 134 -2.00 0.81 -18.90
N LYS A 135 -0.71 1.05 -19.15
CA LYS A 135 0.26 0.04 -19.55
C LYS A 135 1.05 -0.36 -18.30
N LEU A 136 1.33 -1.66 -18.19
CA LEU A 136 2.17 -2.21 -17.13
C LEU A 136 3.50 -2.65 -17.75
N GLU A 137 4.60 -2.11 -17.22
CA GLU A 137 5.96 -2.54 -17.52
C GLU A 137 6.59 -3.11 -16.25
N LEU A 138 7.05 -4.35 -16.31
CA LEU A 138 7.72 -5.02 -15.20
C LEU A 138 9.23 -4.92 -15.35
N SER A 139 9.93 -4.74 -14.23
CA SER A 139 11.38 -4.79 -14.13
C SER A 139 11.82 -5.73 -13.00
N GLU A 140 13.11 -6.03 -12.93
CA GLU A 140 13.66 -6.88 -11.87
C GLU A 140 13.36 -6.36 -10.45
N HIS A 141 13.20 -5.06 -10.27
CA HIS A 141 13.05 -4.41 -8.96
C HIS A 141 11.76 -3.63 -8.79
N GLY A 142 10.79 -3.82 -9.71
CA GLY A 142 9.55 -3.09 -9.59
C GLY A 142 8.66 -3.12 -10.82
N ALA A 143 7.74 -2.19 -10.87
CA ALA A 143 6.77 -2.04 -11.95
C ALA A 143 6.50 -0.57 -12.23
N VAL A 144 6.15 -0.28 -13.48
CA VAL A 144 5.65 1.03 -13.91
C VAL A 144 4.27 0.85 -14.48
N PHE A 145 3.30 1.57 -13.94
CA PHE A 145 1.95 1.68 -14.46
C PHE A 145 1.81 3.06 -15.08
N ALA A 146 1.79 3.13 -16.41
CA ALA A 146 1.71 4.38 -17.17
C ALA A 146 0.32 4.58 -17.76
N SER A 147 -0.30 5.70 -17.44
CA SER A 147 -1.48 6.25 -18.08
C SER A 147 -1.11 7.54 -18.82
N ASP A 148 -2.04 8.09 -19.63
CA ASP A 148 -1.73 9.27 -20.46
C ASP A 148 -1.23 10.48 -19.65
N ASP A 149 -1.74 10.66 -18.43
CA ASP A 149 -1.46 11.85 -17.61
C ASP A 149 -0.65 11.57 -16.34
N LEU A 150 -0.48 10.30 -15.96
CA LEU A 150 0.13 9.92 -14.68
C LEU A 150 0.89 8.60 -14.80
N GLU A 151 2.06 8.57 -14.19
CA GLU A 151 2.87 7.37 -14.03
C GLU A 151 2.99 7.01 -12.56
N LEU A 152 2.67 5.76 -12.22
CA LEU A 152 2.94 5.17 -10.92
C LEU A 152 4.11 4.21 -11.03
N THR A 153 5.25 4.59 -10.47
CA THR A 153 6.41 3.71 -10.38
C THR A 153 6.46 3.04 -9.02
N VAL A 154 6.54 1.72 -9.02
CA VAL A 154 6.68 0.89 -7.82
C VAL A 154 8.11 0.37 -7.76
N HIS A 155 8.81 0.67 -6.67
CA HIS A 155 10.12 0.11 -6.36
C HIS A 155 9.99 -0.83 -5.17
N ALA A 156 10.39 -2.08 -5.35
CA ALA A 156 10.48 -3.04 -4.26
C ALA A 156 11.94 -3.20 -3.84
N ILE A 157 12.23 -2.84 -2.59
CA ILE A 157 13.54 -3.04 -1.98
C ILE A 157 13.38 -4.20 -1.00
N ALA A 158 13.77 -5.40 -1.43
CA ALA A 158 13.71 -6.59 -0.59
C ALA A 158 15.05 -7.32 -0.61
N PRO A 159 15.54 -7.82 0.53
CA PRO A 159 16.57 -8.86 0.51
C PRO A 159 15.93 -10.11 -0.11
N GLU A 160 16.67 -10.92 -0.80
CA GLU A 160 16.33 -12.15 -1.53
C GLU A 160 14.91 -12.76 -1.38
N GLY A 161 14.31 -13.24 -2.46
CA GLY A 161 13.02 -13.95 -2.43
C GLY A 161 11.80 -13.16 -2.96
N PHE A 162 12.04 -12.19 -3.81
CA PHE A 162 11.00 -11.41 -4.47
C PHE A 162 10.62 -12.03 -5.82
N SER A 163 9.33 -12.21 -6.08
CA SER A 163 8.83 -12.59 -7.41
C SER A 163 7.67 -11.70 -7.84
N LEU A 164 7.67 -11.30 -9.11
CA LEU A 164 6.59 -10.56 -9.75
C LEU A 164 5.74 -11.54 -10.55
N ALA A 165 4.44 -11.56 -10.34
CA ALA A 165 3.53 -12.45 -11.07
C ALA A 165 2.23 -11.74 -11.49
N GLY A 166 1.90 -11.82 -12.78
CA GLY A 166 0.58 -11.49 -13.33
C GLY A 166 0.20 -10.00 -13.37
N SER A 167 -1.09 -9.73 -13.37
CA SER A 167 -1.66 -8.38 -13.36
C SER A 167 -1.58 -7.67 -12.00
N GLY A 168 -0.96 -8.29 -11.02
CA GLY A 168 -0.63 -7.78 -9.71
C GLY A 168 0.82 -8.12 -9.36
N ILE A 169 1.38 -7.42 -8.38
CA ILE A 169 2.70 -7.69 -7.85
C ILE A 169 2.51 -8.52 -6.58
N ALA A 170 2.93 -9.79 -6.58
CA ALA A 170 2.98 -10.59 -5.38
C ALA A 170 4.41 -10.60 -4.84
N VAL A 171 4.60 -10.18 -3.61
CA VAL A 171 5.88 -10.23 -2.90
C VAL A 171 5.75 -11.18 -1.74
N GLU A 172 6.44 -12.30 -1.78
CA GLU A 172 6.58 -13.18 -0.63
C GLU A 172 7.86 -12.80 0.13
N ARG A 173 7.73 -12.40 1.38
CA ARG A 173 8.86 -12.26 2.29
C ARG A 173 8.71 -13.24 3.45
N ALA A 174 9.59 -14.23 3.51
CA ALA A 174 9.84 -14.98 4.72
C ALA A 174 10.76 -14.11 5.62
N GLY A 175 10.30 -13.76 6.80
CA GLY A 175 11.14 -13.05 7.76
C GLY A 175 12.16 -14.02 8.36
N ASP A 176 13.44 -13.85 8.07
CA ASP A 176 14.49 -14.45 8.87
C ASP A 176 14.52 -13.74 10.22
N GLY A 177 14.22 -14.52 11.28
CA GLY A 177 14.34 -14.02 12.63
C GLY A 177 15.77 -13.53 12.88
N LEU A 178 15.91 -12.26 13.24
CA LEU A 178 17.15 -11.75 13.82
C LEU A 178 17.44 -12.57 15.08
N ARG A 179 18.54 -13.29 15.07
CA ARG A 179 19.19 -13.85 16.28
C ARG A 179 19.84 -12.75 17.10
#